data_cd0fbe52c915d4f73289fb965780db30
#
_entry.id   cd0fbe52c915d4f73289fb965780db30
#
_cell.length_a   1.000
_cell.length_b   1.000
_cell.length_c   1.000
_cell.angle_alpha   90.00
_cell.angle_beta   90.00
_cell.angle_gamma   90.00
#
_symmetry.space_group_name_H-M   'P 1'
#
loop_
_entity.id
_entity.type
_entity.pdbx_description
1 polymer ?
#
loop_
_entity_poly.entity_id
_entity_poly.type
_entity_poly.pdbx_seq_one_letter_code
_entity_poly.pdbx_strand_id
1 'polypeptide(L)'
;MEILQNPYRNIGLNVEILRNMPAPSTDASQVQTLLARCPSAAVTPLVQAVEMATDLDVGQISIKDERARMGLGSFKALGASYV
;
A
#
# COMPACT_ATOMS: atom_id res chain seq x y z
N MET A 1 23.35 -8.89 11.01
CA MET A 1 22.52 -7.88 10.33
C MET A 1 22.77 -6.53 10.99
N GLU A 2 23.17 -5.57 10.23
CA GLU A 2 23.39 -4.22 10.72
C GLU A 2 22.06 -3.44 10.70
N ILE A 3 21.70 -2.82 11.80
CA ILE A 3 20.49 -2.02 11.91
C ILE A 3 20.87 -0.56 11.79
N LEU A 4 20.49 0.08 10.69
CA LEU A 4 20.63 1.52 10.53
C LEU A 4 19.46 2.23 11.21
N GLN A 5 19.78 3.05 12.20
CA GLN A 5 18.80 3.91 12.86
C GLN A 5 18.36 5.01 11.91
N ASN A 6 17.05 5.21 11.77
CA ASN A 6 16.52 6.35 11.02
C ASN A 6 16.57 7.62 11.90
N PRO A 7 17.48 8.57 11.64
CA PRO A 7 17.61 9.78 12.46
C PRO A 7 16.38 10.71 12.34
N TYR A 8 15.54 10.49 11.32
CA TYR A 8 14.34 11.29 11.07
C TYR A 8 13.06 10.61 11.59
N ARG A 9 13.20 9.52 12.33
CA ARG A 9 12.02 8.83 12.91
C ARG A 9 11.24 9.80 13.80
N ASN A 10 9.95 9.92 13.56
CA ASN A 10 9.01 10.82 14.24
C ASN A 10 9.26 12.32 14.01
N ILE A 11 10.22 12.71 13.19
CA ILE A 11 10.44 14.11 12.79
C ILE A 11 9.62 14.45 11.55
N GLY A 12 9.47 13.50 10.63
CA GLY A 12 8.59 13.55 9.47
C GLY A 12 8.63 14.88 8.70
N LEU A 13 7.46 15.47 8.53
CA LEU A 13 7.24 16.72 7.79
C LEU A 13 7.70 17.99 8.52
N ASN A 14 8.41 17.88 9.64
CA ASN A 14 8.96 19.04 10.37
C ASN A 14 10.17 19.68 9.69
N VAL A 15 10.63 19.16 8.56
CA VAL A 15 11.64 19.81 7.73
C VAL A 15 11.02 21.08 7.11
N GLU A 16 11.68 22.22 7.23
CA GLU A 16 11.18 23.54 6.84
C GLU A 16 10.70 23.57 5.38
N ILE A 17 11.39 22.91 4.46
CA ILE A 17 11.02 22.77 3.05
C ILE A 17 9.65 22.11 2.89
N LEU A 18 9.32 21.11 3.74
CA LEU A 18 8.08 20.36 3.65
C LEU A 18 6.91 21.05 4.34
N ARG A 19 7.16 22.02 5.25
CA ARG A 19 6.09 22.78 5.93
C ARG A 19 5.27 23.62 4.99
N ASN A 20 5.87 24.08 3.88
CA ASN A 20 5.22 24.91 2.87
C ASN A 20 4.58 24.11 1.75
N MET A 21 4.73 22.77 1.77
CA MET A 21 4.09 21.90 0.78
C MET A 21 2.67 21.53 1.25
N PRO A 22 1.68 21.55 0.34
CA PRO A 22 0.34 21.07 0.68
C PRO A 22 0.42 19.59 1.11
N ALA A 23 -0.22 19.26 2.22
CA ALA A 23 -0.30 17.89 2.67
C ALA A 23 -1.05 17.02 1.63
N PRO A 24 -0.63 15.78 1.40
CA PRO A 24 -1.39 14.85 0.57
C PRO A 24 -2.81 14.69 1.12
N SER A 25 -3.79 14.56 0.25
CA SER A 25 -5.16 14.26 0.67
C SER A 25 -5.20 12.89 1.37
N THR A 26 -5.86 12.83 2.51
CA THR A 26 -6.19 11.58 3.22
C THR A 26 -7.62 11.11 2.95
N ASP A 27 -8.39 11.88 2.18
CA ASP A 27 -9.76 11.53 1.79
C ASP A 27 -9.75 10.67 0.54
N ALA A 28 -10.07 9.37 0.70
CA ALA A 28 -10.15 8.41 -0.38
C ALA A 28 -11.57 8.26 -0.98
N SER A 29 -12.54 9.05 -0.55
CA SER A 29 -13.96 8.87 -0.90
C SER A 29 -14.23 8.97 -2.40
N GLN A 30 -13.61 9.91 -3.09
CA GLN A 30 -13.75 10.07 -4.54
C GLN A 30 -13.14 8.90 -5.31
N VAL A 31 -11.97 8.45 -4.89
CA VAL A 31 -11.29 7.29 -5.48
C VAL A 31 -12.11 6.03 -5.28
N GLN A 32 -12.65 5.81 -4.09
CA GLN A 32 -13.53 4.67 -3.78
C GLN A 32 -14.80 4.69 -4.63
N THR A 33 -15.42 5.86 -4.79
CA THR A 33 -16.61 6.02 -5.62
C THR A 33 -16.31 5.69 -7.09
N LEU A 34 -15.18 6.15 -7.61
CA LEU A 34 -14.76 5.83 -8.98
C LEU A 34 -14.51 4.33 -9.15
N LEU A 35 -13.74 3.73 -8.27
CA LEU A 35 -13.39 2.30 -8.34
C LEU A 35 -14.62 1.40 -8.16
N ALA A 36 -15.59 1.80 -7.34
CA ALA A 36 -16.85 1.06 -7.18
C ALA A 36 -17.67 0.97 -8.48
N ARG A 37 -17.47 1.89 -9.41
CA ARG A 37 -18.13 1.89 -10.74
C ARG A 37 -17.31 1.15 -11.80
N CYS A 38 -16.08 0.81 -11.50
CA CYS A 38 -15.20 0.13 -12.46
C CYS A 38 -15.40 -1.40 -12.37
N PRO A 39 -15.89 -2.05 -13.42
CA PRO A 39 -16.13 -3.50 -13.38
C PRO A 39 -14.84 -4.32 -13.24
N SER A 40 -13.69 -3.73 -13.58
CA SER A 40 -12.37 -4.38 -13.44
C SER A 40 -11.73 -4.18 -12.06
N ALA A 41 -12.28 -3.32 -11.21
CA ALA A 41 -11.75 -3.05 -9.86
C ALA A 41 -12.32 -4.06 -8.84
N ALA A 42 -11.98 -5.33 -9.00
CA ALA A 42 -12.39 -6.37 -8.08
C ALA A 42 -11.48 -6.46 -6.86
N VAL A 43 -12.00 -7.04 -5.77
CA VAL A 43 -11.21 -7.36 -4.59
C VAL A 43 -10.22 -8.46 -4.94
N THR A 44 -8.95 -8.25 -4.61
CA THR A 44 -7.90 -9.25 -4.78
C THR A 44 -7.71 -10.08 -3.52
N PRO A 45 -7.22 -11.34 -3.63
CA PRO A 45 -7.07 -12.23 -2.48
C PRO A 45 -6.08 -11.70 -1.43
N LEU A 46 -6.37 -12.00 -0.16
CA LEU A 46 -5.41 -11.94 0.94
C LEU A 46 -5.12 -13.38 1.39
N VAL A 47 -3.91 -13.82 1.18
CA VAL A 47 -3.48 -15.21 1.45
C VAL A 47 -2.64 -15.26 2.72
N GLN A 48 -2.94 -16.22 3.61
CA GLN A 48 -2.12 -16.50 4.77
C GLN A 48 -1.09 -17.58 4.40
N ALA A 49 0.18 -17.19 4.39
CA ALA A 49 1.29 -18.10 4.06
C ALA A 49 1.81 -18.81 5.32
N VAL A 50 1.00 -19.76 5.83
CA VAL A 50 1.25 -20.42 7.13
C VAL A 50 2.57 -21.22 7.10
N GLU A 51 2.80 -22.01 6.05
CA GLU A 51 4.03 -22.80 5.92
C GLU A 51 5.27 -21.91 5.90
N MET A 52 5.24 -20.83 5.12
CA MET A 52 6.33 -19.87 5.06
C MET A 52 6.58 -19.18 6.42
N ALA A 53 5.53 -18.88 7.16
CA ALA A 53 5.66 -18.31 8.50
C ALA A 53 6.35 -19.29 9.46
N THR A 54 5.99 -20.57 9.38
CA THR A 54 6.61 -21.64 10.18
C THR A 54 8.09 -21.81 9.82
N ASP A 55 8.41 -21.87 8.53
CA ASP A 55 9.78 -22.07 8.06
C ASP A 55 10.71 -20.91 8.44
N LEU A 56 10.17 -19.70 8.52
CA LEU A 56 10.90 -18.48 8.86
C LEU A 56 10.84 -18.13 10.36
N ASP A 57 10.16 -18.95 11.16
CA ASP A 57 9.97 -18.73 12.62
C ASP A 57 9.40 -17.32 12.91
N VAL A 58 8.39 -16.91 12.16
CA VAL A 58 7.64 -15.67 12.38
C VAL A 58 6.19 -15.96 12.70
N GLY A 59 5.53 -15.05 13.42
CA GLY A 59 4.16 -15.26 13.90
C GLY A 59 3.14 -15.41 12.79
N GLN A 60 3.26 -14.60 11.71
CA GLN A 60 2.31 -14.59 10.60
C GLN A 60 2.93 -13.94 9.37
N ILE A 61 2.58 -14.47 8.18
CA ILE A 61 2.87 -13.83 6.90
C ILE A 61 1.56 -13.74 6.11
N SER A 62 1.16 -12.52 5.78
CA SER A 62 -0.02 -12.24 4.95
C SER A 62 0.43 -11.68 3.61
N ILE A 63 -0.04 -12.28 2.52
CA ILE A 63 0.31 -11.88 1.15
C ILE A 63 -0.94 -11.33 0.47
N LYS A 64 -0.91 -10.06 0.10
CA LYS A 64 -1.93 -9.45 -0.76
C LYS A 64 -1.61 -9.76 -2.21
N ASP A 65 -2.39 -10.65 -2.82
CA ASP A 65 -2.14 -11.12 -4.18
C ASP A 65 -2.72 -10.17 -5.22
N GLU A 66 -1.87 -9.32 -5.75
CA GLU A 66 -2.23 -8.30 -6.74
C GLU A 66 -2.00 -8.74 -8.20
N ARG A 67 -1.68 -10.02 -8.45
CA ARG A 67 -1.40 -10.52 -9.81
C ARG A 67 -2.58 -10.34 -10.77
N ALA A 68 -3.80 -10.40 -10.27
CA ALA A 68 -5.02 -10.21 -11.07
C ALA A 68 -5.60 -8.79 -11.00
N ARG A 69 -4.88 -7.82 -10.40
CA ARG A 69 -5.38 -6.45 -10.24
C ARG A 69 -5.63 -5.80 -11.60
N MET A 70 -6.90 -5.59 -11.95
CA MET A 70 -7.34 -4.88 -13.14
C MET A 70 -6.64 -5.35 -14.44
N GLY A 71 -6.19 -6.61 -14.50
CA GLY A 71 -5.44 -7.16 -15.63
C GLY A 71 -4.00 -6.66 -15.77
N LEU A 72 -3.53 -5.79 -14.87
CA LEU A 72 -2.20 -5.18 -14.92
C LEU A 72 -1.19 -5.80 -13.96
N GLY A 73 -1.65 -6.67 -13.07
CA GLY A 73 -0.80 -7.43 -12.16
C GLY A 73 -0.07 -6.59 -11.10
N SER A 74 -0.58 -5.40 -10.79
CA SER A 74 0.05 -4.50 -9.82
C SER A 74 -0.97 -3.62 -9.11
N PHE A 75 -0.78 -3.40 -7.80
CA PHE A 75 -1.57 -2.44 -7.04
C PHE A 75 -1.45 -0.99 -7.55
N LYS A 76 -0.40 -0.68 -8.29
CA LYS A 76 -0.19 0.65 -8.91
C LYS A 76 -1.32 1.04 -9.88
N ALA A 77 -2.02 0.04 -10.43
CA ALA A 77 -3.20 0.29 -11.25
C ALA A 77 -4.29 1.10 -10.54
N LEU A 78 -4.41 0.97 -9.21
CA LEU A 78 -5.41 1.70 -8.43
C LEU A 78 -5.16 3.21 -8.44
N GLY A 79 -3.91 3.65 -8.34
CA GLY A 79 -3.55 5.06 -8.43
C GLY A 79 -3.67 5.60 -9.85
N ALA A 80 -3.14 4.88 -10.83
CA ALA A 80 -3.15 5.29 -12.23
C ALA A 80 -4.57 5.40 -12.82
N SER A 81 -5.52 4.62 -12.34
CA SER A 81 -6.91 4.67 -12.82
C SER A 81 -7.69 5.90 -12.38
N TYR A 82 -7.19 6.65 -11.39
CA TYR A 82 -7.82 7.87 -10.90
C TYR A 82 -7.31 9.14 -11.61
N VAL A 83 -6.09 9.09 -12.13
CA VAL A 83 -5.48 10.21 -12.88
C VAL A 83 -6.02 10.26 -14.31
#